data_8fd10a6597b2ba38c1092a78c29d5df0
#
_entry.id   8fd10a6597b2ba38c1092a78c29d5df0
#
_cell.length_a   1.000
_cell.length_b   1.000
_cell.length_c   1.000
_cell.angle_alpha   90.00
_cell.angle_beta   90.00
_cell.angle_gamma   90.00
#
_symmetry.space_group_name_H-M   'P 1'
#
loop_
_entity.id
_entity.type
_entity.pdbx_description
1 polymer ?
#
loop_
_entity_poly.entity_id
_entity_poly.type
_entity_poly.pdbx_seq_one_letter_code
_entity_poly.pdbx_strand_id
1 'polypeptide(L)' 'MENIKDLENKYLEKFGDLFPNIGISKEYEKEIILECLAQNKDAYELGFFNLDDCY' A
#
# COMPACT_ATOMS: atom_id res chain seq x y z
N MET A 1 2.06 11.96 15.26
CA MET A 1 1.62 10.57 15.12
C MET A 1 0.98 10.39 13.76
N GLU A 2 1.44 9.39 13.03
CA GLU A 2 0.91 9.16 11.70
C GLU A 2 -0.37 8.37 11.76
N ASN A 3 -1.34 8.79 10.98
CA ASN A 3 -2.55 8.01 10.84
C ASN A 3 -2.61 7.45 9.43
N ILE A 4 -3.62 6.62 9.20
CA ILE A 4 -3.69 5.90 7.94
C ILE A 4 -3.84 6.84 6.75
N LYS A 5 -4.51 7.95 6.93
CA LYS A 5 -4.67 8.89 5.82
C LYS A 5 -3.35 9.51 5.42
N ASP A 6 -2.51 9.81 6.39
CA ASP A 6 -1.19 10.35 6.08
C ASP A 6 -0.38 9.35 5.30
N LEU A 7 -0.46 8.08 5.68
CA LEU A 7 0.27 7.05 4.96
C LEU A 7 -0.27 6.86 3.56
N GLU A 8 -1.57 6.93 3.40
CA GLU A 8 -2.15 6.82 2.07
C GLU A 8 -1.72 7.97 1.18
N ASN A 9 -1.65 9.17 1.74
CA ASN A 9 -1.18 10.31 0.98
C ASN A 9 0.27 10.15 0.58
N LYS A 10 1.09 9.64 1.47
CA LYS A 10 2.50 9.42 1.14
C LYS A 10 2.64 8.39 0.04
N TYR A 11 1.83 7.34 0.11
CA TYR A 11 1.85 6.32 -0.92
C TYR A 11 1.47 6.92 -2.27
N LEU A 12 0.39 7.70 -2.27
CA LEU A 12 -0.07 8.31 -3.51
C LEU A 12 0.99 9.22 -4.11
N GLU A 13 1.61 10.03 -3.28
CA GLU A 13 2.64 10.94 -3.77
C GLU A 13 3.86 10.21 -4.30
N LYS A 14 4.20 9.11 -3.66
CA LYS A 14 5.41 8.40 -4.05
C LYS A 14 5.20 7.57 -5.30
N PHE A 15 4.06 6.91 -5.41
CA PHE A 15 3.83 5.97 -6.49
C PHE A 15 2.85 6.45 -7.54
N GLY A 16 2.12 7.52 -7.24
CA GLY A 16 1.21 8.10 -8.21
C GLY A 16 -0.13 7.40 -8.33
N ASP A 17 -0.39 6.43 -7.45
CA ASP A 17 -1.64 5.70 -7.45
C ASP A 17 -2.15 5.56 -6.04
N LEU A 18 -3.46 5.55 -5.90
CA LEU A 18 -4.06 5.33 -4.60
C LEU A 18 -3.77 3.91 -4.12
N PHE A 19 -3.56 3.78 -2.83
CA PHE A 19 -3.34 2.46 -2.25
C PHE A 19 -4.63 1.63 -2.35
N PRO A 20 -4.56 0.41 -2.88
CA PRO A 20 -5.76 -0.43 -2.97
C PRO A 20 -6.20 -0.85 -1.58
N ASN A 21 -7.40 -0.43 -1.22
CA ASN A 21 -7.93 -0.68 0.10
C ASN A 21 -9.05 -1.69 -0.01
N ILE A 22 -8.69 -2.95 -0.22
CA ILE A 22 -9.66 -3.99 -0.53
C ILE A 22 -9.63 -5.06 0.52
N GLY A 23 -10.60 -5.06 1.42
CA GLY A 23 -10.80 -6.17 2.33
C GLY A 23 -9.69 -6.42 3.32
N ILE A 24 -8.88 -5.43 3.63
CA ILE A 24 -7.83 -5.60 4.62
C ILE A 24 -8.06 -4.62 5.77
N SER A 25 -7.53 -4.96 6.92
CA SER A 25 -7.66 -4.11 8.09
C SER A 25 -6.76 -2.89 7.95
N LYS A 26 -7.09 -1.85 8.69
CA LYS A 26 -6.28 -0.65 8.64
C LYS A 26 -4.88 -0.88 9.16
N GLU A 27 -4.76 -1.74 10.14
CA GLU A 27 -3.43 -2.06 10.67
C GLU A 27 -2.58 -2.75 9.63
N TYR A 28 -3.17 -3.69 8.91
CA TYR A 28 -2.45 -4.37 7.86
C TYR A 28 -2.10 -3.42 6.73
N GLU A 29 -3.05 -2.58 6.36
CA GLU A 29 -2.81 -1.57 5.33
C GLU A 29 -1.65 -0.68 5.70
N LYS A 30 -1.60 -0.26 6.95
CA LYS A 30 -0.52 0.60 7.42
C LYS A 30 0.83 -0.10 7.27
N GLU A 31 0.89 -1.36 7.64
CA GLU A 31 2.15 -2.10 7.52
C GLU A 31 2.58 -2.24 6.08
N ILE A 32 1.63 -2.50 5.20
CA ILE A 32 1.97 -2.64 3.79
C ILE A 32 2.50 -1.33 3.24
N ILE A 33 1.86 -0.22 3.58
CA ILE A 33 2.31 1.07 3.09
C ILE A 33 3.72 1.38 3.60
N LEU A 34 3.96 1.12 4.87
CA LEU A 34 5.28 1.37 5.42
C LEU A 34 6.34 0.55 4.71
N GLU A 35 6.02 -0.70 4.44
CA GLU A 35 6.94 -1.57 3.74
C GLU A 35 7.19 -1.04 2.33
N CYS A 36 6.13 -0.64 1.64
CA CYS A 36 6.27 -0.10 0.30
C CYS A 36 7.16 1.13 0.29
N LEU A 37 6.97 2.01 1.23
CA LEU A 37 7.78 3.22 1.31
C LEU A 37 9.23 2.90 1.64
N ALA A 38 9.43 1.94 2.53
CA ALA A 38 10.78 1.58 2.93
C ALA A 38 11.56 0.94 1.79
N GLN A 39 10.89 0.12 0.99
CA GLN A 39 11.54 -0.58 -0.09
C GLN A 39 11.43 0.13 -1.42
N ASN A 40 10.69 1.23 -1.46
CA ASN A 40 10.54 2.00 -2.67
C ASN A 40 9.86 1.20 -3.78
N LYS A 41 8.93 0.35 -3.39
CA LYS A 41 8.17 -0.47 -4.32
C LYS A 41 6.71 -0.44 -3.91
N ASP A 42 5.82 -0.51 -4.91
CA ASP A 42 4.41 -0.48 -4.58
C ASP A 42 3.93 -1.85 -4.12
N ALA A 43 2.66 -1.89 -3.71
CA ALA A 43 2.12 -3.11 -3.13
C ALA A 43 2.07 -4.25 -4.14
N TYR A 44 1.89 -3.93 -5.40
CA TYR A 44 1.85 -4.97 -6.43
C TYR A 44 3.23 -5.55 -6.67
N GLU A 45 4.24 -4.70 -6.65
CA GLU A 45 5.61 -5.17 -6.85
C GLU A 45 6.08 -6.04 -5.70
N LEU A 46 5.65 -5.70 -4.49
CA LEU A 46 6.04 -6.49 -3.34
C LEU A 46 5.28 -7.80 -3.21
N GLY A 47 4.20 -7.95 -4.00
CA GLY A 47 3.46 -9.18 -3.98
C GLY A 47 2.30 -9.23 -3.02
N PHE A 48 1.96 -8.10 -2.42
CA PHE A 48 0.80 -8.07 -1.54
C PHE A 48 -0.49 -8.18 -2.33
N PHE A 49 -0.50 -7.66 -3.55
CA PHE A 49 -1.66 -7.73 -4.43
C PHE A 49 -1.21 -8.21 -5.79
N ASN A 50 -2.06 -8.95 -6.47
CA ASN A 50 -1.77 -9.45 -7.80
C ASN A 50 -2.76 -8.91 -8.79
N LEU A 51 -2.25 -8.23 -9.82
CA LEU A 51 -3.08 -7.77 -10.90
C LEU A 51 -3.54 -8.91 -11.77
N ASP A 52 -2.71 -9.91 -11.88
CA ASP A 52 -2.96 -11.06 -12.73
C ASP A 52 -3.53 -12.20 -11.98
N ASP A 53 -4.09 -11.97 -10.87
CA ASP A 53 -4.55 -13.03 -10.03
C ASP A 53 -5.78 -13.65 -10.63
N CYS A 54 -5.63 -14.76 -11.25
CA CYS A 54 -6.77 -15.46 -11.80
C CYS A 54 -6.68 -16.92 -11.42
N TYR A 55 -7.66 -17.35 -10.82
CA TYR A 55 -7.78 -18.76 -10.45
C TYR A 55 -9.06 -19.27 -10.89
#